data_aa0cf0e2bdcf56f18b09d97bde0b6515
#
_entry.id   aa0cf0e2bdcf56f18b09d97bde0b6515
#
_cell.length_a   1.000
_cell.length_b   1.000
_cell.length_c   1.000
_cell.angle_alpha   90.00
_cell.angle_beta   90.00
_cell.angle_gamma   90.00
#
_symmetry.space_group_name_H-M   'P 1'
#
loop_
_entity.id
_entity.type
_entity.pdbx_description
1 polymer ?
#
loop_
_entity_poly.entity_id
_entity_poly.type
_entity_poly.pdbx_seq_one_letter_code
_entity_poly.pdbx_strand_id
1 'polypeptide(L)'
;MPTFRHGKSTVFKVDNSGGTLTDISNTLTDVSFPQSVDTAETSAFGSSAKSYVVGLTDSTISISGNFDATVDAHLAGILGQAASVSFEYGPEGSTSTYVKYTGECYLTSYEKSGAIGDVVTYSAEFQVTGAVTRGTYS
;
A
#
# COMPACT_ATOMS: atom_id res chain seq x y z
N MET A 1 -22.23 -3.84 16.45
CA MET A 1 -21.19 -4.74 17.01
C MET A 1 -19.98 -4.75 16.08
N PRO A 2 -18.80 -4.35 16.56
CA PRO A 2 -17.61 -4.41 15.70
C PRO A 2 -17.27 -5.86 15.34
N THR A 3 -16.75 -6.02 14.14
CA THR A 3 -16.30 -7.32 13.64
C THR A 3 -14.81 -7.22 13.32
N PHE A 4 -14.00 -8.07 13.93
CA PHE A 4 -12.56 -8.07 13.73
C PHE A 4 -12.15 -9.22 12.83
N ARG A 5 -11.16 -8.96 11.97
CA ARG A 5 -10.65 -9.94 11.02
C ARG A 5 -9.20 -10.29 11.33
N HIS A 6 -8.85 -11.52 11.06
CA HIS A 6 -7.47 -11.97 11.18
C HIS A 6 -6.66 -11.48 9.97
N GLY A 7 -5.44 -10.99 10.22
CA GLY A 7 -4.59 -10.47 9.15
C GLY A 7 -4.26 -11.49 8.04
N LYS A 8 -4.41 -12.77 8.29
CA LYS A 8 -4.15 -13.81 7.27
C LYS A 8 -5.07 -13.70 6.06
N SER A 9 -6.19 -12.98 6.18
CA SER A 9 -7.13 -12.79 5.07
C SER A 9 -6.86 -11.53 4.25
N THR A 10 -5.88 -10.74 4.64
CA THR A 10 -5.53 -9.50 3.94
C THR A 10 -5.14 -9.77 2.49
N VAL A 11 -5.65 -8.95 1.58
CA VAL A 11 -5.37 -9.04 0.15
C VAL A 11 -4.65 -7.80 -0.31
N PHE A 12 -3.60 -7.98 -1.09
CA PHE A 12 -2.90 -6.87 -1.73
C PHE A 12 -2.61 -7.24 -3.18
N LYS A 13 -3.03 -6.37 -4.09
CA LYS A 13 -2.82 -6.54 -5.53
C LYS A 13 -2.15 -5.29 -6.08
N VAL A 14 -1.30 -5.49 -7.07
CA VAL A 14 -0.64 -4.38 -7.76
C VAL A 14 -0.42 -4.79 -9.21
N ASP A 15 -0.46 -3.82 -10.12
CA ASP A 15 -0.21 -4.08 -11.54
C ASP A 15 1.19 -4.62 -11.76
N ASN A 16 1.34 -5.54 -12.72
CA ASN A 16 2.64 -5.94 -13.22
C ASN A 16 3.11 -4.96 -14.31
N SER A 17 4.26 -5.22 -14.89
CA SER A 17 4.84 -4.35 -15.93
C SER A 17 3.98 -4.26 -17.18
N GLY A 18 3.08 -5.23 -17.38
CA GLY A 18 2.12 -5.21 -18.48
C GLY A 18 0.81 -4.51 -18.17
N GLY A 19 0.64 -3.98 -16.95
CA GLY A 19 -0.58 -3.29 -16.55
C GLY A 19 -1.69 -4.18 -16.06
N THR A 20 -1.41 -5.44 -15.74
CA THR A 20 -2.41 -6.38 -15.21
C THR A 20 -2.35 -6.42 -13.69
N LEU A 21 -3.47 -6.16 -13.05
CA LEU A 21 -3.58 -6.22 -11.60
C LEU A 21 -3.39 -7.66 -11.11
N THR A 22 -2.35 -7.89 -10.34
CA THR A 22 -1.94 -9.23 -9.93
C THR A 22 -1.91 -9.34 -8.40
N ASP A 23 -2.52 -10.41 -7.89
CA ASP A 23 -2.57 -10.69 -6.45
C ASP A 23 -1.24 -11.32 -6.00
N ILE A 24 -0.57 -10.67 -5.07
CA ILE A 24 0.69 -11.19 -4.49
C ILE A 24 0.53 -11.53 -3.00
N SER A 25 -0.71 -11.57 -2.53
CA SER A 25 -1.01 -11.73 -1.09
C SER A 25 -0.46 -13.02 -0.50
N ASN A 26 -0.38 -14.09 -1.29
CA ASN A 26 0.01 -15.41 -0.77
C ASN A 26 1.48 -15.49 -0.36
N THR A 27 2.31 -14.52 -0.75
CA THR A 27 3.70 -14.44 -0.32
C THR A 27 3.91 -13.44 0.81
N LEU A 28 2.91 -12.61 1.09
CA LEU A 28 3.05 -11.52 2.05
C LEU A 28 2.89 -11.99 3.49
N THR A 29 3.75 -11.48 4.35
CA THR A 29 3.63 -11.68 5.80
C THR A 29 3.22 -10.40 6.52
N ASP A 30 3.37 -9.25 5.86
CA ASP A 30 3.02 -7.97 6.47
C ASP A 30 2.71 -6.94 5.39
N VAL A 31 1.68 -6.13 5.63
CA VAL A 31 1.31 -4.99 4.77
C VAL A 31 1.01 -3.82 5.68
N SER A 32 1.61 -2.68 5.40
CA SER A 32 1.38 -1.44 6.14
C SER A 32 1.00 -0.34 5.16
N PHE A 33 -0.08 0.38 5.47
CA PHE A 33 -0.60 1.43 4.60
C PHE A 33 -0.93 2.67 5.42
N PRO A 34 0.08 3.44 5.86
CA PRO A 34 -0.18 4.70 6.55
C PRO A 34 -0.69 5.76 5.57
N GLN A 35 -1.66 6.52 6.03
CA GLN A 35 -2.19 7.66 5.29
C GLN A 35 -2.05 8.89 6.16
N SER A 36 -1.58 9.98 5.58
CA SER A 36 -1.41 11.23 6.28
C SER A 36 -1.88 12.38 5.43
N VAL A 37 -2.15 13.50 6.07
CA VAL A 37 -2.55 14.73 5.40
C VAL A 37 -1.82 15.89 6.07
N ASP A 38 -1.28 16.79 5.25
CA ASP A 38 -0.63 17.98 5.75
C ASP A 38 -1.65 19.01 6.19
N THR A 39 -1.29 19.79 7.21
CA THR A 39 -2.11 20.91 7.65
C THR A 39 -1.23 22.15 7.74
N ALA A 40 -1.82 23.30 7.45
CA ALA A 40 -1.15 24.59 7.61
C ALA A 40 -1.92 25.43 8.61
N GLU A 41 -1.20 26.08 9.51
CA GLU A 41 -1.81 26.92 10.53
C GLU A 41 -2.28 28.24 9.91
N THR A 42 -3.51 28.62 10.18
CA THR A 42 -4.12 29.85 9.66
C THR A 42 -4.48 30.83 10.77
N SER A 43 -4.03 30.58 12.00
CA SER A 43 -4.32 31.45 13.14
C SER A 43 -3.72 32.86 12.92
N ALA A 44 -4.46 33.89 13.35
CA ALA A 44 -4.03 35.27 13.25
C ALA A 44 -3.89 35.88 14.64
N PHE A 45 -3.33 37.08 14.70
CA PHE A 45 -3.23 37.81 15.95
C PHE A 45 -4.61 38.00 16.57
N GLY A 46 -4.69 37.81 17.86
CA GLY A 46 -5.96 37.93 18.60
C GLY A 46 -6.75 36.64 18.68
N SER A 47 -6.34 35.60 17.99
CA SER A 47 -6.97 34.30 18.07
C SER A 47 -6.64 33.64 19.42
N SER A 48 -7.65 33.09 20.07
CA SER A 48 -7.46 32.37 21.33
C SER A 48 -7.25 30.87 21.11
N ALA A 49 -7.48 30.39 19.88
CA ALA A 49 -7.29 29.00 19.49
C ALA A 49 -6.62 28.94 18.13
N LYS A 50 -5.87 27.86 17.89
CA LYS A 50 -5.22 27.66 16.59
C LYS A 50 -6.21 27.11 15.58
N SER A 51 -6.09 27.59 14.34
CA SER A 51 -6.88 27.10 13.21
C SER A 51 -5.94 26.53 12.13
N TYR A 52 -6.41 25.53 11.40
CA TYR A 52 -5.63 24.85 10.39
C TYR A 52 -6.45 24.64 9.13
N VAL A 53 -5.77 24.64 7.97
CA VAL A 53 -6.37 24.17 6.74
C VAL A 53 -5.70 22.88 6.33
N VAL A 54 -6.48 22.00 5.69
CA VAL A 54 -6.00 20.73 5.20
C VAL A 54 -5.22 20.96 3.90
N GLY A 55 -4.02 20.39 3.83
CA GLY A 55 -3.20 20.45 2.64
C GLY A 55 -3.28 19.17 1.81
N LEU A 56 -2.15 18.77 1.27
CA LEU A 56 -2.07 17.58 0.41
C LEU A 56 -2.05 16.31 1.23
N THR A 57 -2.65 15.25 0.68
CA THR A 57 -2.58 13.92 1.28
C THR A 57 -1.31 13.21 0.81
N ASP A 58 -0.78 12.35 1.65
CA ASP A 58 0.39 11.55 1.34
C ASP A 58 0.21 10.16 1.93
N SER A 59 0.60 9.14 1.16
CA SER A 59 0.49 7.75 1.60
C SER A 59 1.63 6.94 1.04
N THR A 60 2.08 5.98 1.82
CA THR A 60 3.04 4.99 1.36
C THR A 60 2.50 3.61 1.70
N ILE A 61 2.94 2.61 0.95
CA ILE A 61 2.60 1.22 1.23
C ILE A 61 3.91 0.48 1.43
N SER A 62 4.03 -0.22 2.56
CA SER A 62 5.19 -1.06 2.84
C SER A 62 4.72 -2.50 2.93
N ILE A 63 5.36 -3.38 2.19
CA ILE A 63 5.04 -4.80 2.21
C ILE A 63 6.29 -5.60 2.48
N SER A 64 6.13 -6.75 3.11
CA SER A 64 7.20 -7.71 3.29
C SER A 64 6.64 -9.11 3.23
N GLY A 65 7.48 -10.05 2.86
CA GLY A 65 7.04 -11.43 2.75
C GLY A 65 8.19 -12.36 2.43
N ASN A 66 7.83 -13.60 2.11
CA ASN A 66 8.79 -14.61 1.72
C ASN A 66 9.09 -14.48 0.23
N PHE A 67 10.36 -14.62 -0.13
CA PHE A 67 10.79 -14.48 -1.52
C PHE A 67 10.18 -15.57 -2.40
N ASP A 68 9.65 -15.16 -3.54
CA ASP A 68 9.12 -16.05 -4.56
C ASP A 68 9.54 -15.52 -5.93
N ALA A 69 10.00 -16.41 -6.79
CA ALA A 69 10.54 -16.02 -8.10
C ALA A 69 9.48 -15.31 -8.97
N THR A 70 8.22 -15.72 -8.88
CA THR A 70 7.15 -15.10 -9.65
C THR A 70 6.89 -13.67 -9.18
N VAL A 71 6.85 -13.46 -7.86
CA VAL A 71 6.68 -12.11 -7.30
C VAL A 71 7.93 -11.27 -7.56
N ASP A 72 9.11 -11.86 -7.53
CA ASP A 72 10.35 -11.16 -7.86
C ASP A 72 10.32 -10.62 -9.29
N ALA A 73 9.90 -11.43 -10.25
CA ALA A 73 9.78 -10.99 -11.65
C ALA A 73 8.77 -9.83 -11.76
N HIS A 74 7.68 -9.89 -11.02
CA HIS A 74 6.67 -8.85 -10.99
C HIS A 74 7.25 -7.53 -10.44
N LEU A 75 7.81 -7.58 -9.24
CA LEU A 75 8.29 -6.38 -8.56
C LEU A 75 9.51 -5.77 -9.26
N ALA A 76 10.42 -6.60 -9.70
CA ALA A 76 11.59 -6.10 -10.44
C ALA A 76 11.19 -5.44 -11.75
N GLY A 77 10.10 -5.91 -12.38
CA GLY A 77 9.62 -5.35 -13.63
C GLY A 77 9.00 -3.97 -13.47
N ILE A 78 8.46 -3.64 -12.30
CA ILE A 78 7.84 -2.33 -12.07
C ILE A 78 8.72 -1.36 -11.28
N LEU A 79 9.85 -1.83 -10.76
CA LEU A 79 10.75 -0.97 -10.00
C LEU A 79 11.36 0.09 -10.91
N GLY A 80 11.17 1.36 -10.55
CA GLY A 80 11.68 2.47 -11.32
C GLY A 80 10.91 2.76 -12.60
N GLN A 81 9.76 2.13 -12.82
CA GLN A 81 8.93 2.38 -13.98
C GLN A 81 8.42 3.83 -13.98
N ALA A 82 8.46 4.49 -15.12
CA ALA A 82 8.04 5.89 -15.23
C ALA A 82 6.52 6.05 -15.10
N ALA A 83 5.75 5.05 -15.53
CA ALA A 83 4.29 5.07 -15.40
C ALA A 83 3.87 4.53 -14.04
N SER A 84 2.82 5.10 -13.47
CA SER A 84 2.25 4.60 -12.22
C SER A 84 1.59 3.24 -12.42
N VAL A 85 1.47 2.49 -11.34
CA VAL A 85 0.78 1.21 -11.34
C VAL A 85 -0.39 1.27 -10.38
N SER A 86 -1.47 0.58 -10.72
CA SER A 86 -2.66 0.52 -9.86
C SER A 86 -2.43 -0.47 -8.74
N PHE A 87 -2.96 -0.18 -7.56
CA PHE A 87 -2.94 -1.12 -6.44
C PHE A 87 -4.34 -1.29 -5.87
N GLU A 88 -4.54 -2.40 -5.19
CA GLU A 88 -5.77 -2.70 -4.48
C GLU A 88 -5.41 -3.39 -3.17
N TYR A 89 -5.89 -2.81 -2.07
CA TYR A 89 -5.59 -3.32 -0.73
C TYR A 89 -6.90 -3.63 0.00
N GLY A 90 -7.07 -4.89 0.39
CA GLY A 90 -8.23 -5.33 1.16
C GLY A 90 -7.80 -5.83 2.53
N PRO A 91 -7.88 -5.01 3.57
CA PRO A 91 -7.40 -5.43 4.90
C PRO A 91 -8.20 -6.57 5.50
N GLU A 92 -9.46 -6.73 5.12
CA GLU A 92 -10.30 -7.83 5.62
C GLU A 92 -10.34 -9.02 4.69
N GLY A 93 -9.90 -8.85 3.44
CA GLY A 93 -9.99 -9.85 2.39
C GLY A 93 -10.73 -9.32 1.18
N SER A 94 -11.07 -10.20 0.25
CA SER A 94 -11.71 -9.82 -1.02
C SER A 94 -13.16 -10.26 -1.14
N THR A 95 -13.79 -10.64 -0.03
CA THR A 95 -15.20 -11.02 -0.02
C THR A 95 -16.10 -9.80 -0.31
N SER A 96 -17.19 -10.04 -1.02
CA SER A 96 -18.19 -8.99 -1.30
C SER A 96 -18.53 -8.20 -0.03
N THR A 97 -18.63 -6.90 -0.15
CA THR A 97 -18.90 -5.90 0.89
C THR A 97 -17.71 -5.56 1.80
N TYR A 98 -16.59 -6.28 1.70
CA TYR A 98 -15.41 -5.95 2.49
C TYR A 98 -14.74 -4.69 1.94
N VAL A 99 -14.10 -3.96 2.83
CA VAL A 99 -13.44 -2.67 2.50
C VAL A 99 -12.25 -2.91 1.56
N LYS A 100 -12.09 -2.03 0.59
CA LYS A 100 -10.89 -2.01 -0.24
C LYS A 100 -10.43 -0.57 -0.46
N TYR A 101 -9.13 -0.41 -0.64
CA TYR A 101 -8.51 0.85 -1.01
C TYR A 101 -7.83 0.69 -2.35
N THR A 102 -8.07 1.62 -3.26
CA THR A 102 -7.49 1.58 -4.60
C THR A 102 -6.86 2.92 -4.94
N GLY A 103 -5.88 2.90 -5.81
CA GLY A 103 -5.22 4.11 -6.26
C GLY A 103 -4.04 3.77 -7.15
N GLU A 104 -3.17 4.76 -7.39
CA GLU A 104 -1.97 4.61 -8.20
C GLU A 104 -0.74 4.82 -7.35
N CYS A 105 0.31 4.10 -7.67
CA CYS A 105 1.55 4.20 -6.92
C CYS A 105 2.76 3.90 -7.80
N TYR A 106 3.94 4.18 -7.25
CA TYR A 106 5.22 3.81 -7.86
C TYR A 106 5.95 2.90 -6.89
N LEU A 107 6.59 1.86 -7.39
CA LEU A 107 7.50 1.05 -6.57
C LEU A 107 8.82 1.80 -6.45
N THR A 108 9.14 2.26 -5.26
CA THR A 108 10.32 3.10 -5.03
C THR A 108 11.47 2.34 -4.40
N SER A 109 11.20 1.21 -3.75
CA SER A 109 12.23 0.44 -3.07
C SER A 109 11.86 -1.04 -3.08
N TYR A 110 12.83 -1.89 -3.34
CA TYR A 110 12.64 -3.33 -3.33
C TYR A 110 13.93 -3.98 -2.82
N GLU A 111 13.86 -4.60 -1.66
CA GLU A 111 14.99 -5.21 -1.00
C GLU A 111 14.76 -6.70 -0.82
N LYS A 112 15.81 -7.48 -1.07
CA LYS A 112 15.80 -8.92 -0.83
C LYS A 112 16.85 -9.24 0.23
N SER A 113 16.53 -10.14 1.13
CA SER A 113 17.41 -10.49 2.23
C SER A 113 17.35 -11.98 2.50
N GLY A 114 18.51 -12.58 2.75
CA GLY A 114 18.58 -13.99 3.10
C GLY A 114 19.76 -14.23 4.02
N ALA A 115 19.58 -15.17 4.94
CA ALA A 115 20.64 -15.60 5.86
C ALA A 115 20.69 -17.11 5.88
N ILE A 116 21.86 -17.64 6.22
CA ILE A 116 22.03 -19.10 6.33
C ILE A 116 21.07 -19.61 7.41
N GLY A 117 20.27 -20.60 7.05
CA GLY A 117 19.31 -21.21 7.96
C GLY A 117 17.93 -20.57 7.95
N ASP A 118 17.76 -19.45 7.26
CA ASP A 118 16.48 -18.75 7.18
C ASP A 118 15.92 -18.76 5.77
N VAL A 119 14.61 -18.55 5.69
CA VAL A 119 13.94 -18.34 4.40
C VAL A 119 14.37 -17.00 3.83
N VAL A 120 14.58 -16.94 2.51
CA VAL A 120 14.83 -15.66 1.84
C VAL A 120 13.54 -14.82 1.91
N THR A 121 13.69 -13.57 2.30
CA THR A 121 12.57 -12.65 2.43
C THR A 121 12.78 -11.43 1.54
N TYR A 122 11.68 -10.70 1.32
CA TYR A 122 11.76 -9.43 0.58
C TYR A 122 10.92 -8.37 1.28
N SER A 123 11.27 -7.12 1.03
CA SER A 123 10.45 -6.00 1.43
C SER A 123 10.41 -4.98 0.29
N ALA A 124 9.31 -4.26 0.17
CA ALA A 124 9.12 -3.28 -0.87
C ALA A 124 8.35 -2.09 -0.34
N GLU A 125 8.63 -0.92 -0.90
CA GLU A 125 7.89 0.28 -0.59
C GLU A 125 7.33 0.89 -1.85
N PHE A 126 6.08 1.34 -1.76
CA PHE A 126 5.39 2.04 -2.84
C PHE A 126 5.07 3.45 -2.36
N GLN A 127 5.29 4.42 -3.24
CA GLN A 127 4.84 5.79 -3.00
C GLN A 127 3.53 5.99 -3.75
N VAL A 128 2.46 6.24 -3.02
CA VAL A 128 1.15 6.48 -3.61
C VAL A 128 1.15 7.85 -4.27
N THR A 129 0.59 7.93 -5.47
CA THR A 129 0.43 9.19 -6.19
C THR A 129 -1.04 9.42 -6.49
N GLY A 130 -1.51 10.65 -6.27
CA GLY A 130 -2.90 11.00 -6.47
C GLY A 130 -3.79 10.55 -5.31
N ALA A 131 -5.09 10.57 -5.55
CA ALA A 131 -6.08 10.26 -4.52
C ALA A 131 -6.25 8.76 -4.34
N VAL A 132 -6.48 8.36 -3.09
CA VAL A 132 -6.83 6.98 -2.74
C VAL A 132 -8.34 6.90 -2.59
N THR A 133 -8.95 5.91 -3.22
CA THR A 133 -10.39 5.69 -3.16
C THR A 133 -10.69 4.56 -2.19
N ARG A 134 -11.55 4.84 -1.23
CA ARG A 134 -12.08 3.80 -0.33
C ARG A 134 -13.39 3.28 -0.89
N GLY A 135 -13.49 1.99 -1.03
CA GLY A 135 -14.69 1.36 -1.55
C GLY A 135 -14.91 0.00 -0.93
N THR A 136 -15.71 -0.80 -1.58
CA THR A 136 -15.97 -2.17 -1.13
C THR A 136 -15.91 -3.12 -2.31
N TYR A 137 -15.63 -4.38 -2.04
CA TYR A 137 -15.72 -5.42 -3.05
C TYR A 137 -17.19 -5.72 -3.39
N SER A 138 -17.42 -5.95 -4.64
CA SER A 138 -18.77 -6.27 -5.13
C SER A 138 -18.98 -7.77 -5.32
#